data_5748d6f246eb87bb5ace275e8d12b5a6
#
_entry.id   5748d6f246eb87bb5ace275e8d12b5a6
#
_cell.length_a   1.000
_cell.length_b   1.000
_cell.length_c   1.000
_cell.angle_alpha   90.00
_cell.angle_beta   90.00
_cell.angle_gamma   90.00
#
_symmetry.space_group_name_H-M   'P 1'
#
loop_
_entity.id
_entity.type
_entity.pdbx_description
1 polymer ?
#
loop_
_entity_poly.entity_id
_entity_poly.type
_entity_poly.pdbx_seq_one_letter_code
_entity_poly.pdbx_strand_id
1 'polypeptide(L)'
;MSATEKKSLSTFEDLEVYQVAREFRKAMYRIGKRLPDIEKFGLASQVRRAALSLTNNIAEGHGRYHYLDQIKFTLQSRGSLEELIDDLNVCADEGYLPIEEIGSLKQQGWRLRQLIDGYIRYLRDQKNAAGSSSAREPSPVYGDVEFEDDSRFSI
;
A
#
# COMPACT_ATOMS: atom_id res chain seq x y z
N MET A 1 -15.33 9.38 -38.66
CA MET A 1 -14.42 10.34 -38.00
C MET A 1 -13.98 9.73 -36.68
N SER A 2 -12.77 9.23 -36.63
CA SER A 2 -12.22 8.70 -35.40
C SER A 2 -11.88 9.86 -34.47
N ALA A 3 -12.62 9.99 -33.38
CA ALA A 3 -12.15 10.77 -32.26
C ALA A 3 -10.84 10.14 -31.79
N THR A 4 -9.74 10.85 -31.98
CA THR A 4 -8.47 10.56 -31.35
C THR A 4 -8.72 10.64 -29.85
N GLU A 5 -8.97 9.48 -29.21
CA GLU A 5 -8.91 9.38 -27.77
C GLU A 5 -7.53 9.88 -27.36
N LYS A 6 -7.48 11.08 -26.80
CA LYS A 6 -6.32 11.54 -26.07
C LYS A 6 -6.09 10.50 -25.00
N LYS A 7 -5.08 9.65 -25.18
CA LYS A 7 -4.61 8.72 -24.17
C LYS A 7 -4.28 9.57 -22.96
N SER A 8 -5.19 9.60 -21.98
CA SER A 8 -4.98 10.35 -20.75
C SER A 8 -3.70 9.80 -20.10
N LEU A 9 -2.87 10.69 -19.59
CA LEU A 9 -1.67 10.28 -18.86
C LEU A 9 -2.10 9.36 -17.73
N SER A 10 -1.56 8.12 -17.70
CA SER A 10 -1.75 7.21 -16.59
C SER A 10 -1.02 7.74 -15.38
N THR A 11 -1.74 7.94 -14.28
CA THR A 11 -1.20 8.37 -13.00
C THR A 11 -1.37 7.27 -11.96
N PHE A 12 -0.77 7.44 -10.78
CA PHE A 12 -1.00 6.50 -9.68
C PHE A 12 -2.49 6.38 -9.30
N GLU A 13 -3.28 7.42 -9.57
CA GLU A 13 -4.72 7.43 -9.28
C GLU A 13 -5.50 6.42 -10.12
N ASP A 14 -4.95 5.99 -11.25
CA ASP A 14 -5.55 4.97 -12.12
C ASP A 14 -5.26 3.54 -11.65
N LEU A 15 -4.33 3.35 -10.74
CA LEU A 15 -4.01 2.03 -10.20
C LEU A 15 -5.14 1.50 -9.31
N GLU A 16 -5.61 0.28 -9.59
CA GLU A 16 -6.62 -0.38 -8.76
C GLU A 16 -6.16 -0.48 -7.30
N VAL A 17 -4.90 -0.87 -7.07
CA VAL A 17 -4.34 -0.96 -5.72
C VAL A 17 -4.40 0.38 -4.97
N TYR A 18 -4.17 1.49 -5.66
CA TYR A 18 -4.31 2.81 -5.06
C TYR A 18 -5.76 3.15 -4.73
N GLN A 19 -6.69 2.89 -5.65
CA GLN A 19 -8.11 3.18 -5.46
C GLN A 19 -8.68 2.42 -4.26
N VAL A 20 -8.35 1.16 -4.12
CA VAL A 20 -8.76 0.33 -2.98
C VAL A 20 -8.07 0.78 -1.69
N ALA A 21 -6.78 1.10 -1.73
CA ALA A 21 -6.05 1.66 -0.59
C ALA A 21 -6.64 3.00 -0.12
N ARG A 22 -7.04 3.85 -1.05
CA ARG A 22 -7.69 5.12 -0.74
C ARG A 22 -9.00 4.93 0.02
N GLU A 23 -9.84 3.99 -0.40
CA GLU A 23 -11.09 3.69 0.30
C GLU A 23 -10.82 3.12 1.70
N PHE A 24 -9.84 2.24 1.84
CA PHE A 24 -9.42 1.73 3.14
C PHE A 24 -8.87 2.84 4.05
N ARG A 25 -8.03 3.73 3.53
CA ARG A 25 -7.56 4.92 4.26
C ARG A 25 -8.72 5.75 4.78
N LYS A 26 -9.71 6.04 3.94
CA LYS A 26 -10.90 6.81 4.32
C LYS A 26 -11.67 6.13 5.46
N ALA A 27 -11.82 4.81 5.39
CA ALA A 27 -12.45 4.03 6.45
C ALA A 27 -11.67 4.14 7.77
N MET A 28 -10.35 3.99 7.72
CA MET A 28 -9.49 4.08 8.91
C MET A 28 -9.44 5.50 9.50
N TYR A 29 -9.51 6.54 8.68
CA TYR A 29 -9.66 7.93 9.17
C TYR A 29 -10.98 8.12 9.92
N ARG A 30 -12.09 7.55 9.43
CA ARG A 30 -13.37 7.56 10.15
C ARG A 30 -13.28 6.85 11.50
N ILE A 31 -12.58 5.71 11.54
CA ILE A 31 -12.32 4.99 12.79
C ILE A 31 -11.52 5.86 13.77
N GLY A 32 -10.45 6.49 13.31
CA GLY A 32 -9.63 7.37 14.15
C GLY A 32 -10.43 8.50 14.81
N LYS A 33 -11.42 9.05 14.13
CA LYS A 33 -12.30 10.09 14.66
C LYS A 33 -13.27 9.59 15.75
N ARG A 34 -13.55 8.31 15.78
CA ARG A 34 -14.50 7.68 16.72
C ARG A 34 -13.85 7.15 17.99
N LEU A 35 -12.52 7.10 18.02
CA LEU A 35 -11.79 6.62 19.19
C LEU A 35 -11.94 7.59 20.37
N PRO A 36 -11.90 7.10 21.62
CA PRO A 36 -12.05 7.96 22.80
C PRO A 36 -10.89 8.97 22.90
N ASP A 37 -11.14 10.08 23.58
CA ASP A 37 -10.19 11.20 23.71
C ASP A 37 -8.84 10.79 24.30
N ILE A 38 -8.81 9.77 25.15
CA ILE A 38 -7.56 9.22 25.69
C ILE A 38 -6.61 8.74 24.59
N GLU A 39 -7.15 8.32 23.44
CA GLU A 39 -6.38 7.82 22.31
C GLU A 39 -5.98 8.89 21.29
N LYS A 40 -6.35 10.15 21.51
CA LYS A 40 -6.10 11.26 20.57
C LYS A 40 -4.65 11.35 20.14
N PHE A 41 -3.71 11.20 21.05
CA PHE A 41 -2.26 11.23 20.80
C PHE A 41 -1.62 9.83 20.80
N GLY A 42 -2.39 8.79 21.02
CA GLY A 42 -1.99 7.39 20.98
C GLY A 42 -2.51 6.71 19.72
N LEU A 43 -3.41 5.75 19.89
CA LEU A 43 -3.94 4.91 18.81
C LEU A 43 -4.53 5.73 17.66
N ALA A 44 -5.32 6.76 17.93
CA ALA A 44 -5.91 7.59 16.89
C ALA A 44 -4.86 8.28 16.01
N SER A 45 -3.77 8.78 16.61
CA SER A 45 -2.64 9.34 15.89
C SER A 45 -1.92 8.30 15.04
N GLN A 46 -1.70 7.10 15.58
CA GLN A 46 -1.07 5.96 14.88
C GLN A 46 -1.88 5.52 13.66
N VAL A 47 -3.20 5.38 13.82
CA VAL A 47 -4.13 5.02 12.75
C VAL A 47 -4.07 6.05 11.61
N ARG A 48 -4.14 7.32 11.92
CA ARG A 48 -4.06 8.38 10.89
C ARG A 48 -2.72 8.36 10.16
N ARG A 49 -1.63 8.22 10.87
CA ARG A 49 -0.28 8.19 10.29
C ARG A 49 -0.10 6.97 9.38
N ALA A 50 -0.48 5.79 9.84
CA ALA A 50 -0.36 4.57 9.05
C ALA A 50 -1.28 4.59 7.82
N ALA A 51 -2.51 5.09 7.96
CA ALA A 51 -3.45 5.24 6.86
C ALA A 51 -2.93 6.21 5.78
N LEU A 52 -2.33 7.31 6.18
CA LEU A 52 -1.72 8.26 5.26
C LEU A 52 -0.48 7.65 4.57
N SER A 53 0.37 6.98 5.32
CA SER A 53 1.56 6.28 4.83
C SER A 53 1.20 5.19 3.80
N LEU A 54 0.10 4.47 4.01
CA LEU A 54 -0.40 3.44 3.10
C LEU A 54 -0.55 3.97 1.67
N THR A 55 -1.27 5.05 1.47
CA THR A 55 -1.50 5.62 0.14
C THR A 55 -0.34 6.44 -0.37
N ASN A 56 0.37 7.18 0.48
CA ASN A 56 1.51 7.99 0.09
C ASN A 56 2.64 7.13 -0.50
N ASN A 57 2.90 5.96 0.08
CA ASN A 57 3.94 5.07 -0.42
C ASN A 57 3.59 4.45 -1.78
N ILE A 58 2.31 4.14 -2.04
CA ILE A 58 1.88 3.70 -3.38
C ILE A 58 2.09 4.82 -4.39
N ALA A 59 1.66 6.03 -4.08
CA ALA A 59 1.79 7.19 -4.96
C ALA A 59 3.25 7.53 -5.24
N GLU A 60 4.07 7.60 -4.20
CA GLU A 60 5.49 7.91 -4.33
C GLU A 60 6.25 6.82 -5.10
N GLY A 61 5.95 5.55 -4.82
CA GLY A 61 6.55 4.42 -5.54
C GLY A 61 6.25 4.46 -7.03
N HIS A 62 5.01 4.74 -7.41
CA HIS A 62 4.62 4.87 -8.82
C HIS A 62 5.38 6.00 -9.53
N GLY A 63 5.74 7.07 -8.83
CA GLY A 63 6.52 8.18 -9.35
C GLY A 63 8.02 7.90 -9.49
N ARG A 64 8.51 6.76 -9.00
CA ARG A 64 9.92 6.39 -9.11
C ARG A 64 10.23 5.78 -10.48
N TYR A 65 11.41 6.07 -10.98
CA TYR A 65 11.85 5.61 -12.30
C TYR A 65 12.22 4.12 -12.31
N HIS A 66 12.89 3.63 -11.26
CA HIS A 66 13.37 2.25 -11.19
C HIS A 66 12.35 1.31 -10.52
N TYR A 67 12.17 0.13 -11.08
CA TYR A 67 11.26 -0.89 -10.53
C TYR A 67 11.60 -1.30 -9.10
N LEU A 68 12.89 -1.40 -8.76
CA LEU A 68 13.32 -1.71 -7.39
C LEU A 68 12.86 -0.66 -6.37
N ASP A 69 12.93 0.62 -6.71
CA ASP A 69 12.42 1.70 -5.87
C ASP A 69 10.90 1.63 -5.74
N GLN A 70 10.21 1.37 -6.84
CA GLN A 70 8.75 1.19 -6.84
C GLN A 70 8.34 0.03 -5.92
N ILE A 71 9.04 -1.09 -5.98
CA ILE A 71 8.81 -2.25 -5.09
C ILE A 71 9.07 -1.88 -3.64
N LYS A 72 10.17 -1.18 -3.35
CA LYS A 72 10.51 -0.74 -1.99
C LYS A 72 9.41 0.10 -1.35
N PHE A 73 8.90 1.11 -2.08
CA PHE A 73 7.81 1.95 -1.57
C PHE A 73 6.50 1.16 -1.41
N THR A 74 6.23 0.23 -2.31
CA THR A 74 5.05 -0.63 -2.22
C THR A 74 5.14 -1.58 -1.01
N LEU A 75 6.32 -2.07 -0.68
CA LEU A 75 6.56 -2.85 0.55
C LEU A 75 6.37 -2.01 1.81
N GLN A 76 6.76 -0.74 1.80
CA GLN A 76 6.48 0.18 2.91
C GLN A 76 4.96 0.40 3.09
N SER A 77 4.23 0.53 1.99
CA SER A 77 2.77 0.59 2.00
C SER A 77 2.16 -0.67 2.63
N ARG A 78 2.67 -1.86 2.28
CA ARG A 78 2.24 -3.12 2.88
C ARG A 78 2.48 -3.15 4.39
N GLY A 79 3.61 -2.66 4.85
CA GLY A 79 3.92 -2.54 6.28
C GLY A 79 2.94 -1.62 7.01
N SER A 80 2.56 -0.50 6.40
CA SER A 80 1.55 0.40 6.95
C SER A 80 0.17 -0.25 7.05
N LEU A 81 -0.19 -1.09 6.08
CA LEU A 81 -1.42 -1.89 6.13
C LEU A 81 -1.42 -2.89 7.29
N GLU A 82 -0.31 -3.58 7.50
CA GLU A 82 -0.18 -4.51 8.63
C GLU A 82 -0.35 -3.79 9.98
N GLU A 83 0.24 -2.59 10.13
CA GLU A 83 0.02 -1.75 11.32
C GLU A 83 -1.47 -1.44 11.51
N LEU A 84 -2.17 -1.04 10.46
CA LEU A 84 -3.60 -0.72 10.55
C LEU A 84 -4.44 -1.93 10.95
N ILE A 85 -4.12 -3.12 10.47
CA ILE A 85 -4.81 -4.34 10.86
C ILE A 85 -4.54 -4.65 12.33
N ASP A 86 -3.33 -4.44 12.82
CA ASP A 86 -3.03 -4.59 14.25
C ASP A 86 -3.71 -3.52 15.11
N ASP A 87 -3.81 -2.30 14.63
CA ASP A 87 -4.59 -1.23 15.29
C ASP A 87 -6.07 -1.62 15.44
N LEU A 88 -6.64 -2.35 14.47
CA LEU A 88 -7.99 -2.91 14.60
C LEU A 88 -8.07 -4.00 15.68
N ASN A 89 -7.02 -4.79 15.88
CA ASN A 89 -6.94 -5.72 16.99
C ASN A 89 -6.97 -4.99 18.34
N VAL A 90 -6.22 -3.88 18.45
CA VAL A 90 -6.25 -3.03 19.65
C VAL A 90 -7.66 -2.49 19.90
N CYS A 91 -8.35 -2.02 18.86
CA CYS A 91 -9.74 -1.57 18.99
C CYS A 91 -10.67 -2.69 19.49
N ALA A 92 -10.44 -3.94 19.08
CA ALA A 92 -11.19 -5.09 19.54
C ALA A 92 -10.92 -5.38 21.03
N ASP A 93 -9.64 -5.42 21.39
CA ASP A 93 -9.19 -5.72 22.76
C ASP A 93 -9.71 -4.69 23.77
N GLU A 94 -9.71 -3.41 23.38
CA GLU A 94 -10.18 -2.32 24.23
C GLU A 94 -11.70 -2.06 24.13
N GLY A 95 -12.40 -2.78 23.27
CA GLY A 95 -13.85 -2.64 23.11
C GLY A 95 -14.28 -1.29 22.50
N TYR A 96 -13.42 -0.67 21.67
CA TYR A 96 -13.70 0.63 21.07
C TYR A 96 -14.71 0.59 19.93
N LEU A 97 -14.83 -0.54 19.27
CA LEU A 97 -15.67 -0.72 18.08
C LEU A 97 -16.41 -2.06 18.14
N PRO A 98 -17.58 -2.17 17.49
CA PRO A 98 -18.26 -3.45 17.36
C PRO A 98 -17.40 -4.50 16.64
N ILE A 99 -17.43 -5.73 17.13
CA ILE A 99 -16.65 -6.85 16.57
C ILE A 99 -16.97 -7.11 15.10
N GLU A 100 -18.22 -6.97 14.70
CA GLU A 100 -18.66 -7.15 13.32
C GLU A 100 -18.02 -6.11 12.38
N GLU A 101 -17.94 -4.87 12.82
CA GLU A 101 -17.30 -3.79 12.07
C GLU A 101 -15.81 -4.03 11.93
N ILE A 102 -15.14 -4.43 13.01
CA ILE A 102 -13.71 -4.79 12.99
C ILE A 102 -13.47 -5.96 12.02
N GLY A 103 -14.30 -6.99 12.06
CA GLY A 103 -14.20 -8.14 11.14
C GLY A 103 -14.32 -7.71 9.67
N SER A 104 -15.27 -6.84 9.36
CA SER A 104 -15.47 -6.29 8.01
C SER A 104 -14.25 -5.47 7.53
N LEU A 105 -13.73 -4.61 8.39
CA LEU A 105 -12.55 -3.79 8.08
C LEU A 105 -11.30 -4.66 7.89
N LYS A 106 -11.11 -5.67 8.70
CA LYS A 106 -9.99 -6.62 8.54
C LYS A 106 -10.08 -7.37 7.21
N GLN A 107 -11.28 -7.80 6.79
CA GLN A 107 -11.47 -8.41 5.48
C GLN A 107 -11.08 -7.47 4.34
N GLN A 108 -11.48 -6.20 4.42
CA GLN A 108 -11.07 -5.19 3.46
C GLN A 108 -9.54 -5.01 3.44
N GLY A 109 -8.91 -4.98 4.60
CA GLY A 109 -7.47 -4.88 4.74
C GLY A 109 -6.74 -6.08 4.11
N TRP A 110 -7.19 -7.30 4.36
CA TRP A 110 -6.60 -8.51 3.78
C TRP A 110 -6.78 -8.59 2.27
N ARG A 111 -7.92 -8.15 1.75
CA ARG A 111 -8.13 -8.04 0.31
C ARG A 111 -7.18 -7.02 -0.31
N LEU A 112 -7.00 -5.87 0.33
CA LEU A 112 -6.04 -4.86 -0.11
C LEU A 112 -4.62 -5.42 -0.09
N ARG A 113 -4.26 -6.20 0.93
CA ARG A 113 -2.96 -6.86 0.97
C ARG A 113 -2.72 -7.76 -0.24
N GLN A 114 -3.72 -8.53 -0.65
CA GLN A 114 -3.62 -9.37 -1.86
C GLN A 114 -3.37 -8.53 -3.11
N LEU A 115 -4.02 -7.36 -3.22
CA LEU A 115 -3.80 -6.43 -4.34
C LEU A 115 -2.39 -5.83 -4.31
N ILE A 116 -1.88 -5.47 -3.14
CA ILE A 116 -0.52 -4.97 -2.96
C ILE A 116 0.50 -6.05 -3.37
N ASP A 117 0.32 -7.27 -2.91
CA ASP A 117 1.19 -8.39 -3.26
C ASP A 117 1.15 -8.69 -4.77
N GLY A 118 -0.02 -8.61 -5.39
CA GLY A 118 -0.18 -8.72 -6.84
C GLY A 118 0.55 -7.62 -7.60
N TYR A 119 0.48 -6.40 -7.11
CA TYR A 119 1.19 -5.26 -7.71
C TYR A 119 2.71 -5.40 -7.58
N ILE A 120 3.21 -5.89 -6.45
CA ILE A 120 4.64 -6.19 -6.26
C ILE A 120 5.09 -7.26 -7.26
N ARG A 121 4.32 -8.33 -7.45
CA ARG A 121 4.64 -9.35 -8.45
C ARG A 121 4.69 -8.76 -9.86
N TYR A 122 3.73 -7.93 -10.20
CA TYR A 122 3.73 -7.22 -11.48
C TYR A 122 5.01 -6.39 -11.68
N LEU A 123 5.42 -5.62 -10.68
CA LEU A 123 6.64 -4.81 -10.74
C LEU A 123 7.91 -5.67 -10.88
N ARG A 124 7.98 -6.81 -10.18
CA ARG A 124 9.07 -7.78 -10.30
C ARG A 124 9.14 -8.36 -11.72
N ASP A 125 7.99 -8.72 -12.28
CA ASP A 125 7.92 -9.26 -13.65
C ASP A 125 8.36 -8.20 -14.68
N GLN A 126 7.95 -6.95 -14.51
CA GLN A 126 8.40 -5.84 -15.37
C GLN A 126 9.91 -5.60 -15.25
N LYS A 127 10.45 -5.63 -14.04
CA LYS A 127 11.89 -5.52 -13.80
C LYS A 127 12.67 -6.64 -14.51
N ASN A 128 12.21 -7.88 -14.39
CA ASN A 128 12.86 -9.03 -15.00
C ASN A 128 12.78 -8.97 -16.53
N ALA A 129 11.66 -8.54 -17.10
CA ALA A 129 11.51 -8.33 -18.53
C ALA A 129 12.45 -7.22 -19.06
N ALA A 130 12.59 -6.13 -18.32
CA ALA A 130 13.50 -5.03 -18.65
C ALA A 130 14.98 -5.47 -18.57
N GLY A 131 15.35 -6.30 -17.60
CA GLY A 131 16.71 -6.85 -17.45
C GLY A 131 17.07 -7.88 -18.52
N SER A 132 16.09 -8.55 -19.13
CA SER A 132 16.29 -9.50 -20.22
C SER A 132 16.41 -8.82 -21.60
N SER A 133 15.88 -7.64 -21.79
CA SER A 133 16.09 -6.80 -22.95
C SER A 133 17.30 -5.91 -22.71
N SER A 134 18.45 -6.27 -23.24
CA SER A 134 19.79 -5.71 -22.97
C SER A 134 19.97 -4.21 -23.29
N ALA A 135 18.95 -3.38 -23.19
CA ALA A 135 19.03 -2.09 -23.84
C ALA A 135 18.58 -0.86 -23.06
N ARG A 136 17.95 -0.86 -21.87
CA ARG A 136 17.38 0.42 -21.40
C ARG A 136 17.25 0.73 -19.92
N GLU A 137 17.77 -0.04 -19.00
CA GLU A 137 17.91 0.47 -17.64
C GLU A 137 19.30 1.08 -17.48
N PRO A 138 19.42 2.39 -17.21
CA PRO A 138 20.67 2.89 -16.68
C PRO A 138 20.91 2.16 -15.35
N SER A 139 22.10 1.61 -15.18
CA SER A 139 22.49 0.94 -13.95
C SER A 139 22.13 1.81 -12.74
N PRO A 140 21.50 1.26 -11.71
CA PRO A 140 21.18 2.02 -10.51
C PRO A 140 22.47 2.64 -9.96
N VAL A 141 22.42 3.94 -9.68
CA VAL A 141 23.55 4.68 -9.11
C VAL A 141 23.81 4.27 -7.65
N TYR A 142 22.94 3.43 -7.09
CA TYR A 142 23.08 2.86 -5.74
C TYR A 142 23.28 1.37 -5.87
N GLY A 143 24.40 0.90 -5.25
CA GLY A 143 24.82 -0.47 -5.29
C GLY A 143 23.71 -1.46 -4.94
N ASP A 144 23.83 -2.64 -5.51
CA ASP A 144 22.91 -3.75 -5.41
C ASP A 144 22.41 -3.95 -3.98
N VAL A 145 21.22 -3.46 -3.70
CA VAL A 145 20.49 -3.91 -2.53
C VAL A 145 19.86 -5.22 -2.97
N GLU A 146 20.57 -6.32 -2.71
CA GLU A 146 19.95 -7.63 -2.77
C GLU A 146 18.79 -7.63 -1.79
N PHE A 147 17.58 -7.58 -2.33
CA PHE A 147 16.41 -7.97 -1.56
C PHE A 147 16.54 -9.49 -1.40
N GLU A 148 17.00 -9.94 -0.24
CA GLU A 148 16.74 -11.31 0.16
C GLU A 148 15.24 -11.55 0.01
N ASP A 149 14.91 -12.60 -0.73
CA ASP A 149 13.55 -13.11 -0.82
C ASP A 149 13.11 -13.51 0.58
N ASP A 150 12.55 -12.56 1.30
CA ASP A 150 12.12 -12.79 2.67
C ASP A 150 10.81 -13.59 2.62
N SER A 151 10.99 -14.91 2.48
CA SER A 151 9.91 -15.89 2.51
C SER A 151 9.01 -15.78 3.75
N ARG A 152 9.41 -14.97 4.75
CA ARG A 152 8.60 -14.68 5.94
C ARG A 152 7.33 -13.90 5.64
N PHE A 153 7.19 -13.33 4.44
CA PHE A 153 6.00 -12.60 4.02
C PHE A 153 5.16 -13.37 2.99
N SER A 154 5.49 -14.60 2.71
CA SER A 154 4.65 -15.49 1.90
C SER A 154 3.74 -16.28 2.83
N ILE A 155 2.49 -15.86 2.92
CA ILE A 155 1.38 -16.68 3.41
C ILE A 155 0.45 -16.96 2.24
#